data_78997c86fea8dddcd4e1f576f72bc6d9
#
_entry.id   78997c86fea8dddcd4e1f576f72bc6d9
#
_cell.length_a   1.000
_cell.length_b   1.000
_cell.length_c   1.000
_cell.angle_alpha   90.00
_cell.angle_beta   90.00
_cell.angle_gamma   90.00
#
_symmetry.space_group_name_H-M   'P 1'
#
loop_
_entity.id
_entity.type
_entity.pdbx_description
1 polymer ?
#
loop_
_entity_poly.entity_id
_entity_poly.type
_entity_poly.pdbx_seq_one_letter_code
_entity_poly.pdbx_strand_id
1 'polypeptide(L)'
;VIPPHPLFAGGGGSGRAPADPCVPRVLDRVIIPKNITVHLGKPAASARNVTVSFRRYIANVASSEVYPTWPESALRANIHCQISLALNRIYTEWYPSRGYSFNITNSTSYDQYYVHGRTVFDVMVRLTDDIFNTYLRKTGTVNPYYSEYCDGKSVTCPGLKQWGTVTLAKQGKTPLQILKYYYGSNIEIVRTNNIQAIPQSYPGSPLRQGDSGTAVFTLQRQLNRIAKDYPFFGKLTVDGVFGPRMVSTVKTFQRQFNLTADGVVGRQTWYKISYIYVSVKDLAELTSEGETSSGTLSDGSWGGTALRTGSTGSAVEQVQFWLNTLAQYESAIPSLAVDGRYGASTASAVRAFQRRYGLTVDGVVGRETWNAIYNEFRSIQSDNGTPNAYPGTALREGASGQNVRLVQFWLKIAHTVYSRLNDLTVDGKFGAATTAAVKRFQTYFGLTSDGVVGRTTWNKLYEVYNDIANKLLSPSLRPGEYPGILRRGSSGTAVRELQFYLYLLSAYESSIPTVG
;
A
#
# COMPACT_ATOMS: atom_id res chain seq x y z
N VAL A 1 23.88 -18.80 -14.19
CA VAL A 1 24.86 -17.83 -14.69
C VAL A 1 24.08 -16.66 -15.25
N ILE A 2 24.02 -15.56 -14.51
CA ILE A 2 23.34 -14.32 -14.92
C ILE A 2 24.24 -13.62 -15.93
N PRO A 3 23.79 -13.29 -17.15
CA PRO A 3 24.62 -12.55 -18.10
C PRO A 3 24.92 -11.14 -17.59
N PRO A 4 26.12 -10.58 -17.86
CA PRO A 4 26.48 -9.24 -17.45
C PRO A 4 25.67 -8.19 -18.22
N HIS A 5 25.03 -7.27 -17.50
CA HIS A 5 24.21 -6.19 -18.04
C HIS A 5 25.05 -4.93 -18.30
N PRO A 6 24.75 -4.16 -19.38
CA PRO A 6 25.48 -2.94 -19.70
C PRO A 6 25.25 -1.81 -18.69
N LEU A 7 26.29 -1.06 -18.48
CA LEU A 7 26.47 0.05 -17.55
C LEU A 7 25.46 1.20 -17.75
N PHE A 8 24.98 1.75 -16.65
CA PHE A 8 24.22 2.99 -16.60
C PHE A 8 25.07 4.18 -17.07
N ALA A 9 24.67 4.80 -18.17
CA ALA A 9 25.14 6.13 -18.52
C ALA A 9 24.28 7.15 -17.76
N GLY A 10 24.93 8.06 -17.01
CA GLY A 10 24.29 9.10 -16.27
C GLY A 10 23.71 10.20 -17.18
N GLY A 11 22.51 10.65 -16.89
CA GLY A 11 21.90 11.85 -17.43
C GLY A 11 21.32 12.67 -16.28
N GLY A 12 21.95 13.81 -15.98
CA GLY A 12 21.46 14.76 -14.99
C GLY A 12 20.28 15.57 -15.50
N GLY A 13 19.30 15.80 -14.66
CA GLY A 13 18.17 16.67 -14.89
C GLY A 13 17.60 17.09 -13.54
N SER A 14 17.87 18.32 -13.13
CA SER A 14 17.38 18.96 -11.92
C SER A 14 15.91 19.34 -12.06
N GLY A 15 15.06 18.79 -11.25
CA GLY A 15 13.68 19.20 -11.07
C GLY A 15 13.17 18.69 -9.73
N ARG A 16 13.24 19.54 -8.71
CA ARG A 16 12.82 19.22 -7.33
C ARG A 16 11.30 19.28 -7.25
N ALA A 17 10.63 18.12 -7.27
CA ALA A 17 9.25 18.00 -6.81
C ALA A 17 9.23 17.92 -5.28
N PRO A 18 8.20 18.45 -4.60
CA PRO A 18 8.15 18.42 -3.13
C PRO A 18 8.07 16.99 -2.62
N ALA A 19 8.79 16.72 -1.54
CA ALA A 19 8.85 15.44 -0.88
C ALA A 19 7.47 15.03 -0.34
N ASP A 20 6.94 13.93 -0.87
CA ASP A 20 5.75 13.26 -0.35
C ASP A 20 6.18 12.34 0.81
N PRO A 21 5.62 12.50 2.02
CA PRO A 21 6.08 11.72 3.17
C PRO A 21 5.51 10.29 3.13
N CYS A 22 6.40 9.32 3.14
CA CYS A 22 6.18 7.92 3.52
C CYS A 22 5.05 7.15 2.81
N VAL A 23 5.32 6.66 1.62
CA VAL A 23 4.44 5.75 0.88
C VAL A 23 4.56 4.31 1.42
N PRO A 24 3.43 3.58 1.63
CA PRO A 24 3.45 2.17 2.03
C PRO A 24 4.18 1.32 0.98
N ARG A 25 4.99 0.39 1.43
CA ARG A 25 5.86 -0.40 0.57
C ARG A 25 5.10 -1.44 -0.21
N VAL A 26 5.44 -1.58 -1.49
CA VAL A 26 4.88 -2.60 -2.37
C VAL A 26 5.14 -4.01 -1.81
N LEU A 27 6.35 -4.24 -1.26
CA LEU A 27 6.75 -5.54 -0.71
C LEU A 27 6.03 -5.98 0.59
N ASP A 28 5.34 -5.07 1.27
CA ASP A 28 4.62 -5.42 2.51
C ASP A 28 3.15 -5.82 2.25
N ARG A 29 2.59 -5.40 1.12
CA ARG A 29 1.19 -5.68 0.76
C ARG A 29 0.98 -5.75 -0.74
N VAL A 30 0.07 -6.60 -1.16
CA VAL A 30 -0.43 -6.58 -2.52
C VAL A 30 -1.46 -5.47 -2.66
N ILE A 31 -1.26 -4.65 -3.66
CA ILE A 31 -2.21 -3.61 -4.07
C ILE A 31 -2.80 -3.95 -5.42
N ILE A 32 -4.02 -3.53 -5.65
CA ILE A 32 -4.62 -3.47 -6.98
C ILE A 32 -4.43 -2.03 -7.46
N PRO A 33 -3.65 -1.79 -8.51
CA PRO A 33 -3.41 -0.44 -8.96
C PRO A 33 -4.66 0.18 -9.59
N LYS A 34 -4.93 1.44 -9.31
CA LYS A 34 -5.96 2.18 -10.06
C LYS A 34 -5.59 2.27 -11.54
N ASN A 35 -4.33 2.62 -11.80
CA ASN A 35 -3.77 2.75 -13.14
C ASN A 35 -2.45 1.98 -13.24
N ILE A 36 -2.10 1.57 -14.45
CA ILE A 36 -0.83 0.93 -14.78
C ILE A 36 -0.19 1.65 -15.97
N THR A 37 1.13 1.84 -15.93
CA THR A 37 1.89 2.43 -17.03
C THR A 37 2.51 1.33 -17.87
N VAL A 38 2.14 1.27 -19.14
CA VAL A 38 2.57 0.27 -20.12
C VAL A 38 3.56 0.91 -21.09
N HIS A 39 4.73 0.30 -21.23
CA HIS A 39 5.70 0.64 -22.27
C HIS A 39 5.35 -0.07 -23.58
N LEU A 40 5.19 0.67 -24.67
CA LEU A 40 4.75 0.13 -25.96
C LEU A 40 5.94 -0.42 -26.79
N GLY A 41 6.74 -1.26 -26.18
CA GLY A 41 7.92 -1.87 -26.81
C GLY A 41 8.68 -2.82 -25.89
N LYS A 42 9.84 -3.28 -26.34
CA LYS A 42 10.81 -3.98 -25.47
C LYS A 42 11.34 -3.01 -24.41
N PRO A 43 11.77 -3.45 -23.23
CA PRO A 43 12.15 -2.56 -22.12
C PRO A 43 13.15 -1.45 -22.49
N ALA A 44 14.15 -1.78 -23.31
CA ALA A 44 15.19 -0.83 -23.74
C ALA A 44 14.86 -0.09 -25.06
N ALA A 45 13.68 -0.31 -25.64
CA ALA A 45 13.30 0.38 -26.87
C ALA A 45 12.92 1.82 -26.60
N SER A 46 13.22 2.70 -27.57
CA SER A 46 12.68 4.06 -27.57
C SER A 46 11.21 4.02 -27.99
N ALA A 47 10.31 3.81 -27.02
CA ALA A 47 8.90 3.68 -27.25
C ALA A 47 8.10 4.48 -26.21
N ARG A 48 6.83 4.79 -26.56
CA ARG A 48 5.95 5.59 -25.70
C ARG A 48 5.45 4.78 -24.50
N ASN A 49 5.38 5.44 -23.34
CA ASN A 49 4.65 4.96 -22.18
C ASN A 49 3.20 5.47 -22.23
N VAL A 50 2.24 4.61 -21.92
CA VAL A 50 0.83 4.96 -21.80
C VAL A 50 0.30 4.51 -20.45
N THR A 51 -0.46 5.38 -19.78
CA THR A 51 -1.09 5.06 -18.51
C THR A 51 -2.57 4.82 -18.74
N VAL A 52 -3.06 3.67 -18.29
CA VAL A 52 -4.45 3.24 -18.43
C VAL A 52 -4.97 2.67 -17.12
N SER A 53 -6.30 2.64 -16.93
CA SER A 53 -6.86 1.96 -15.75
C SER A 53 -6.50 0.47 -15.76
N PHE A 54 -6.21 -0.08 -14.58
CA PHE A 54 -5.79 -1.47 -14.46
C PHE A 54 -6.83 -2.45 -15.02
N ARG A 55 -8.12 -2.20 -14.77
CA ARG A 55 -9.21 -3.01 -15.33
C ARG A 55 -9.19 -3.01 -16.85
N ARG A 56 -9.04 -1.82 -17.46
CA ARG A 56 -8.98 -1.69 -18.92
C ARG A 56 -7.74 -2.37 -19.49
N TYR A 57 -6.62 -2.29 -18.78
CA TYR A 57 -5.39 -3.00 -19.15
C TYR A 57 -5.63 -4.53 -19.20
N ILE A 58 -6.16 -5.13 -18.13
CA ILE A 58 -6.41 -6.58 -18.08
C ILE A 58 -7.44 -7.02 -19.12
N ALA A 59 -8.55 -6.29 -19.27
CA ALA A 59 -9.55 -6.61 -20.30
C ALA A 59 -9.00 -6.52 -21.73
N ASN A 60 -8.08 -5.59 -21.99
CA ASN A 60 -7.36 -5.47 -23.26
C ASN A 60 -6.43 -6.66 -23.50
N VAL A 61 -5.61 -7.03 -22.51
CA VAL A 61 -4.73 -8.22 -22.58
C VAL A 61 -5.56 -9.47 -22.82
N ALA A 62 -6.62 -9.69 -22.05
CA ALA A 62 -7.53 -10.83 -22.24
C ALA A 62 -8.10 -10.87 -23.65
N SER A 63 -8.55 -9.71 -24.17
CA SER A 63 -9.06 -9.61 -25.55
C SER A 63 -7.99 -9.83 -26.62
N SER A 64 -6.72 -9.66 -26.28
CA SER A 64 -5.60 -9.80 -27.22
C SER A 64 -5.04 -11.22 -27.25
N GLU A 65 -5.18 -11.98 -26.17
CA GLU A 65 -4.49 -13.27 -26.00
C GLU A 65 -5.42 -14.48 -26.09
N VAL A 66 -6.70 -14.33 -25.75
CA VAL A 66 -7.65 -15.46 -25.73
C VAL A 66 -8.94 -15.14 -26.47
N TYR A 67 -9.62 -16.16 -26.98
CA TYR A 67 -10.83 -15.98 -27.78
C TYR A 67 -12.06 -15.81 -26.87
N PRO A 68 -12.94 -14.83 -27.16
CA PRO A 68 -14.12 -14.55 -26.33
C PRO A 68 -15.15 -15.69 -26.32
N THR A 69 -15.05 -16.64 -27.25
CA THR A 69 -15.93 -17.80 -27.37
C THR A 69 -15.49 -19.01 -26.55
N TRP A 70 -14.38 -18.92 -25.82
CA TRP A 70 -13.92 -20.00 -24.97
C TRP A 70 -14.85 -20.19 -23.75
N PRO A 71 -14.89 -21.40 -23.16
CA PRO A 71 -15.64 -21.64 -21.92
C PRO A 71 -15.24 -20.66 -20.82
N GLU A 72 -16.20 -20.14 -20.06
CA GLU A 72 -15.97 -19.12 -19.04
C GLU A 72 -14.91 -19.54 -18.00
N SER A 73 -14.88 -20.83 -17.61
CA SER A 73 -13.84 -21.35 -16.69
C SER A 73 -12.42 -21.17 -17.26
N ALA A 74 -12.25 -21.36 -18.57
CA ALA A 74 -10.96 -21.13 -19.24
C ALA A 74 -10.62 -19.65 -19.27
N LEU A 75 -11.58 -18.80 -19.65
CA LEU A 75 -11.39 -17.34 -19.66
C LEU A 75 -10.99 -16.82 -18.28
N ARG A 76 -11.71 -17.19 -17.22
CA ARG A 76 -11.42 -16.77 -15.84
C ARG A 76 -10.04 -17.25 -15.39
N ALA A 77 -9.65 -18.49 -15.71
CA ALA A 77 -8.32 -18.99 -15.36
C ALA A 77 -7.20 -18.16 -16.03
N ASN A 78 -7.34 -17.84 -17.31
CA ASN A 78 -6.40 -16.99 -18.04
C ASN A 78 -6.35 -15.57 -17.46
N ILE A 79 -7.50 -14.95 -17.19
CA ILE A 79 -7.57 -13.59 -16.61
C ILE A 79 -6.92 -13.56 -15.23
N HIS A 80 -7.10 -14.58 -14.38
CA HIS A 80 -6.39 -14.66 -13.09
C HIS A 80 -4.87 -14.71 -13.27
N CYS A 81 -4.36 -15.44 -14.27
CA CYS A 81 -2.93 -15.44 -14.58
C CYS A 81 -2.45 -14.05 -15.02
N GLN A 82 -3.18 -13.41 -15.92
CA GLN A 82 -2.86 -12.07 -16.44
C GLN A 82 -2.81 -11.04 -15.32
N ILE A 83 -3.78 -11.06 -14.40
CA ILE A 83 -3.80 -10.21 -13.22
C ILE A 83 -2.57 -10.48 -12.33
N SER A 84 -2.32 -11.75 -12.00
CA SER A 84 -1.23 -12.12 -11.08
C SER A 84 0.14 -11.78 -11.63
N LEU A 85 0.39 -11.99 -12.93
CA LEU A 85 1.65 -11.61 -13.56
C LEU A 85 1.86 -10.09 -13.52
N ALA A 86 0.84 -9.31 -13.86
CA ALA A 86 0.92 -7.85 -13.80
C ALA A 86 1.16 -7.37 -12.36
N LEU A 87 0.46 -7.94 -11.38
CA LEU A 87 0.65 -7.60 -9.97
C LEU A 87 2.01 -8.06 -9.44
N ASN A 88 2.57 -9.17 -9.92
CA ASN A 88 3.92 -9.60 -9.58
C ASN A 88 4.96 -8.58 -10.06
N ARG A 89 4.83 -8.07 -11.30
CA ARG A 89 5.70 -7.00 -11.83
C ARG A 89 5.67 -5.74 -10.98
N ILE A 90 4.49 -5.38 -10.50
CA ILE A 90 4.30 -4.22 -9.61
C ILE A 90 4.87 -4.51 -8.21
N TYR A 91 4.54 -5.64 -7.63
CA TYR A 91 4.96 -6.03 -6.28
C TYR A 91 6.49 -6.15 -6.15
N THR A 92 7.14 -6.70 -7.16
CA THR A 92 8.60 -6.85 -7.21
C THR A 92 9.31 -5.57 -7.68
N GLU A 93 8.57 -4.52 -8.01
CA GLU A 93 9.12 -3.31 -8.66
C GLU A 93 10.06 -3.66 -9.82
N TRP A 94 9.65 -4.65 -10.63
CA TRP A 94 10.50 -5.27 -11.64
C TRP A 94 11.18 -4.26 -12.55
N TYR A 95 10.44 -3.33 -13.12
CA TYR A 95 10.98 -2.29 -14.00
C TYR A 95 11.58 -1.11 -13.25
N PRO A 96 10.93 -0.54 -12.19
CA PRO A 96 11.53 0.53 -11.39
C PRO A 96 12.88 0.17 -10.78
N SER A 97 13.06 -1.08 -10.31
CA SER A 97 14.34 -1.55 -9.76
C SER A 97 15.46 -1.65 -10.80
N ARG A 98 15.12 -1.60 -12.08
CA ARG A 98 16.01 -1.58 -13.24
C ARG A 98 16.17 -0.20 -13.86
N GLY A 99 15.62 0.85 -13.22
CA GLY A 99 15.73 2.25 -13.65
C GLY A 99 14.68 2.70 -14.68
N TYR A 100 13.67 1.87 -14.96
CA TYR A 100 12.60 2.24 -15.88
C TYR A 100 11.46 2.98 -15.18
N SER A 101 10.74 3.83 -15.93
CA SER A 101 9.63 4.64 -15.45
C SER A 101 8.24 4.07 -15.78
N PHE A 102 8.15 2.78 -16.07
CA PHE A 102 6.91 2.08 -16.38
C PHE A 102 6.77 0.82 -15.50
N ASN A 103 5.59 0.21 -15.51
CA ASN A 103 5.28 -0.95 -14.67
C ASN A 103 5.36 -2.27 -15.44
N ILE A 104 5.04 -2.24 -16.75
CA ILE A 104 4.95 -3.43 -17.59
C ILE A 104 5.17 -3.05 -19.05
N THR A 105 5.56 -4.01 -19.89
CA THR A 105 5.66 -3.84 -21.34
C THR A 105 4.47 -4.45 -22.07
N ASN A 106 4.29 -4.10 -23.33
CA ASN A 106 3.34 -4.78 -24.22
C ASN A 106 3.97 -5.92 -25.03
N SER A 107 5.20 -6.30 -24.72
CA SER A 107 5.96 -7.32 -25.43
C SER A 107 5.78 -8.70 -24.80
N THR A 108 5.24 -9.66 -25.55
CA THR A 108 5.05 -11.05 -25.11
C THR A 108 6.36 -11.78 -24.80
N SER A 109 7.51 -11.27 -25.25
CA SER A 109 8.84 -11.80 -24.87
C SER A 109 9.26 -11.40 -23.46
N TYR A 110 8.56 -10.46 -22.84
CA TYR A 110 8.88 -9.92 -21.51
C TYR A 110 7.69 -10.01 -20.55
N ASP A 111 6.48 -9.69 -21.04
CA ASP A 111 5.27 -9.64 -20.21
C ASP A 111 4.04 -10.14 -20.98
N GLN A 112 3.13 -9.25 -21.38
CA GLN A 112 1.77 -9.58 -21.86
C GLN A 112 1.44 -8.86 -23.17
N TYR A 113 0.56 -9.45 -23.98
CA TYR A 113 0.15 -8.87 -25.25
C TYR A 113 -0.93 -7.79 -25.04
N TYR A 114 -0.48 -6.57 -24.79
CA TYR A 114 -1.34 -5.38 -24.73
C TYR A 114 -1.31 -4.63 -26.07
N VAL A 115 -2.47 -4.36 -26.64
CA VAL A 115 -2.61 -3.60 -27.91
C VAL A 115 -3.29 -2.26 -27.63
N HIS A 116 -2.52 -1.18 -27.64
CA HIS A 116 -3.04 0.14 -27.33
C HIS A 116 -4.10 0.60 -28.34
N GLY A 117 -5.28 1.02 -27.84
CA GLY A 117 -6.37 1.54 -28.67
C GLY A 117 -7.29 0.48 -29.30
N ARG A 118 -7.02 -0.84 -29.09
CA ARG A 118 -7.92 -1.88 -29.62
C ARG A 118 -9.30 -1.85 -28.95
N THR A 119 -10.32 -2.28 -29.69
CA THR A 119 -11.64 -2.61 -29.14
C THR A 119 -11.55 -3.85 -28.24
N VAL A 120 -12.14 -3.76 -27.06
CA VAL A 120 -12.17 -4.83 -26.06
C VAL A 120 -13.51 -5.53 -26.11
N PHE A 121 -13.54 -6.87 -26.03
CA PHE A 121 -14.77 -7.65 -26.04
C PHE A 121 -15.55 -7.49 -24.72
N ASP A 122 -16.87 -7.30 -24.79
CA ASP A 122 -17.74 -7.09 -23.61
C ASP A 122 -17.64 -8.22 -22.60
N VAL A 123 -17.53 -9.48 -23.03
CA VAL A 123 -17.31 -10.61 -22.15
C VAL A 123 -16.01 -10.47 -21.34
N MET A 124 -14.94 -9.96 -21.94
CA MET A 124 -13.67 -9.74 -21.25
C MET A 124 -13.76 -8.59 -20.23
N VAL A 125 -14.52 -7.53 -20.57
CA VAL A 125 -14.81 -6.44 -19.63
C VAL A 125 -15.58 -6.99 -18.43
N ARG A 126 -16.69 -7.67 -18.66
CA ARG A 126 -17.51 -8.27 -17.60
C ARG A 126 -16.71 -9.20 -16.68
N LEU A 127 -15.97 -10.16 -17.26
CA LEU A 127 -15.19 -11.12 -16.47
C LEU A 127 -14.05 -10.43 -15.70
N THR A 128 -13.40 -9.44 -16.32
CA THR A 128 -12.35 -8.65 -15.62
C THR A 128 -12.95 -7.88 -14.46
N ASP A 129 -14.09 -7.22 -14.63
CA ASP A 129 -14.74 -6.45 -13.56
C ASP A 129 -15.14 -7.33 -12.36
N ASP A 130 -15.52 -8.58 -12.60
CA ASP A 130 -15.81 -9.56 -11.55
C ASP A 130 -14.58 -9.92 -10.70
N ILE A 131 -13.39 -10.00 -11.30
CA ILE A 131 -12.21 -10.60 -10.66
C ILE A 131 -10.95 -9.74 -10.65
N PHE A 132 -10.95 -8.50 -11.15
CA PHE A 132 -9.77 -7.63 -11.25
C PHE A 132 -9.01 -7.42 -9.93
N ASN A 133 -9.70 -7.60 -8.80
CA ASN A 133 -9.15 -7.44 -7.46
C ASN A 133 -8.78 -8.77 -6.79
N THR A 134 -8.55 -9.79 -7.61
CA THR A 134 -8.05 -11.10 -7.17
C THR A 134 -6.65 -11.36 -7.74
N TYR A 135 -5.89 -12.20 -7.07
CA TYR A 135 -4.58 -12.65 -7.54
C TYR A 135 -4.27 -14.06 -7.04
N LEU A 136 -3.31 -14.70 -7.70
CA LEU A 136 -2.80 -16.00 -7.29
C LEU A 136 -1.67 -15.84 -6.28
N ARG A 137 -1.63 -16.70 -5.28
CA ARG A 137 -0.48 -16.87 -4.40
C ARG A 137 -0.29 -18.34 -4.04
N LYS A 138 0.88 -18.71 -3.58
CA LYS A 138 1.09 -20.00 -2.91
C LYS A 138 0.56 -19.90 -1.47
N THR A 139 -0.08 -20.93 -0.97
CA THR A 139 -0.54 -21.00 0.42
C THR A 139 0.61 -20.69 1.38
N GLY A 140 0.38 -19.80 2.35
CA GLY A 140 1.39 -19.35 3.30
C GLY A 140 2.30 -18.22 2.80
N THR A 141 2.15 -17.75 1.55
CA THR A 141 2.86 -16.58 1.03
C THR A 141 1.93 -15.39 0.87
N VAL A 142 2.48 -14.17 0.75
CA VAL A 142 1.72 -12.93 0.58
C VAL A 142 1.90 -12.30 -0.80
N ASN A 143 2.99 -12.62 -1.51
CA ASN A 143 3.29 -12.03 -2.82
C ASN A 143 2.37 -12.58 -3.92
N PRO A 144 2.02 -11.78 -4.95
CA PRO A 144 1.40 -12.31 -6.15
C PRO A 144 2.32 -13.34 -6.81
N TYR A 145 1.75 -14.50 -7.12
CA TYR A 145 2.51 -15.55 -7.80
C TYR A 145 2.89 -15.12 -9.21
N TYR A 146 4.13 -15.38 -9.62
CA TYR A 146 4.56 -15.19 -11.00
C TYR A 146 3.93 -16.28 -11.86
N SER A 147 2.77 -15.98 -12.43
CA SER A 147 1.95 -16.90 -13.21
C SER A 147 2.34 -16.87 -14.68
N GLU A 148 3.52 -17.38 -15.02
CA GLU A 148 3.94 -17.54 -16.40
C GLU A 148 2.93 -18.37 -17.20
N TYR A 149 2.67 -17.97 -18.44
CA TYR A 149 1.79 -18.68 -19.34
C TYR A 149 2.20 -18.50 -20.80
N CYS A 150 1.71 -19.38 -21.67
CA CYS A 150 1.91 -19.32 -23.11
C CYS A 150 0.68 -19.90 -23.84
N ASP A 151 0.64 -19.79 -25.17
CA ASP A 151 -0.46 -20.34 -25.95
C ASP A 151 -0.58 -21.88 -25.84
N GLY A 152 0.53 -22.57 -25.64
CA GLY A 152 0.59 -24.03 -25.54
C GLY A 152 0.39 -24.77 -26.88
N LYS A 153 0.50 -24.03 -28.00
CA LYS A 153 0.47 -24.57 -29.37
C LYS A 153 1.73 -24.18 -30.14
N SER A 154 1.94 -22.89 -30.33
CA SER A 154 3.10 -22.34 -31.01
C SER A 154 4.32 -22.23 -30.11
N VAL A 155 4.09 -22.01 -28.83
CA VAL A 155 5.10 -21.85 -27.78
C VAL A 155 4.77 -22.77 -26.60
N THR A 156 5.80 -23.44 -26.07
CA THR A 156 5.70 -24.25 -24.86
C THR A 156 6.44 -23.56 -23.72
N CYS A 157 5.85 -23.48 -22.54
CA CYS A 157 6.41 -22.91 -21.31
C CYS A 157 6.15 -23.83 -20.11
N PRO A 158 6.85 -23.67 -18.99
CA PRO A 158 6.57 -24.44 -17.77
C PRO A 158 5.21 -24.13 -17.17
N GLY A 159 4.68 -22.90 -17.39
CA GLY A 159 3.44 -22.40 -16.81
C GLY A 159 2.17 -22.88 -17.51
N LEU A 160 1.11 -22.09 -17.39
CA LEU A 160 -0.22 -22.42 -17.94
C LEU A 160 -0.21 -22.35 -19.48
N LYS A 161 -0.85 -23.36 -20.10
CA LYS A 161 -1.09 -23.41 -21.55
C LYS A 161 -2.51 -22.92 -21.82
N GLN A 162 -2.65 -21.79 -22.51
CA GLN A 162 -3.95 -21.13 -22.74
C GLN A 162 -4.94 -22.08 -23.43
N TRP A 163 -4.54 -22.76 -24.52
CA TRP A 163 -5.39 -23.76 -25.17
C TRP A 163 -5.69 -24.99 -24.30
N GLY A 164 -4.76 -25.37 -23.43
CA GLY A 164 -4.97 -26.44 -22.47
C GLY A 164 -6.07 -26.11 -21.45
N THR A 165 -6.26 -24.82 -21.12
CA THR A 165 -7.37 -24.41 -20.23
C THR A 165 -8.74 -24.71 -20.85
N VAL A 166 -8.87 -24.60 -22.18
CA VAL A 166 -10.11 -24.93 -22.91
C VAL A 166 -10.43 -26.43 -22.77
N THR A 167 -9.42 -27.27 -22.90
CA THR A 167 -9.59 -28.72 -22.74
C THR A 167 -10.07 -29.06 -21.32
N LEU A 168 -9.43 -28.50 -20.31
CA LEU A 168 -9.80 -28.71 -18.91
C LEU A 168 -11.18 -28.14 -18.57
N ALA A 169 -11.54 -26.99 -19.11
CA ALA A 169 -12.85 -26.38 -18.92
C ALA A 169 -13.97 -27.24 -19.55
N LYS A 170 -13.73 -27.81 -20.73
CA LYS A 170 -14.64 -28.76 -21.37
C LYS A 170 -14.84 -30.08 -20.56
N GLN A 171 -13.86 -30.43 -19.72
CA GLN A 171 -13.95 -31.53 -18.75
C GLN A 171 -14.66 -31.10 -17.44
N GLY A 172 -15.26 -29.92 -17.38
CA GLY A 172 -15.97 -29.40 -16.20
C GLY A 172 -15.08 -28.85 -15.09
N LYS A 173 -13.78 -28.64 -15.34
CA LYS A 173 -12.88 -28.06 -14.34
C LYS A 173 -13.22 -26.59 -14.07
N THR A 174 -13.28 -26.23 -12.78
CA THR A 174 -13.41 -24.84 -12.33
C THR A 174 -12.13 -24.04 -12.60
N PRO A 175 -12.17 -22.69 -12.62
CA PRO A 175 -10.96 -21.89 -12.79
C PRO A 175 -9.84 -22.25 -11.81
N LEU A 176 -10.17 -22.44 -10.52
CA LEU A 176 -9.18 -22.83 -9.51
C LEU A 176 -8.57 -24.22 -9.77
N GLN A 177 -9.38 -25.19 -10.22
CA GLN A 177 -8.88 -26.52 -10.58
C GLN A 177 -7.95 -26.48 -11.79
N ILE A 178 -8.26 -25.63 -12.77
CA ILE A 178 -7.38 -25.38 -13.94
C ILE A 178 -6.05 -24.77 -13.49
N LEU A 179 -6.08 -23.76 -12.63
CA LEU A 179 -4.89 -23.11 -12.09
C LEU A 179 -4.03 -24.08 -11.27
N LYS A 180 -4.65 -24.90 -10.41
CA LYS A 180 -3.96 -25.93 -9.63
C LYS A 180 -3.32 -27.01 -10.49
N TYR A 181 -3.89 -27.34 -11.63
CA TYR A 181 -3.32 -28.29 -12.59
C TYR A 181 -1.97 -27.82 -13.13
N TYR A 182 -1.83 -26.50 -13.39
CA TYR A 182 -0.60 -25.95 -13.96
C TYR A 182 0.41 -25.50 -12.90
N TYR A 183 -0.03 -24.96 -11.76
CA TYR A 183 0.84 -24.32 -10.79
C TYR A 183 0.96 -25.06 -9.46
N GLY A 184 0.30 -26.23 -9.35
CA GLY A 184 0.34 -27.08 -8.16
C GLY A 184 -0.82 -26.89 -7.19
N SER A 185 -1.00 -27.87 -6.31
CA SER A 185 -2.16 -27.96 -5.40
C SER A 185 -2.22 -26.82 -4.37
N ASN A 186 -1.09 -26.17 -4.08
CA ASN A 186 -0.94 -25.10 -3.10
C ASN A 186 -1.21 -23.71 -3.66
N ILE A 187 -1.69 -23.59 -4.90
CA ILE A 187 -2.15 -22.30 -5.45
C ILE A 187 -3.55 -21.98 -4.92
N GLU A 188 -3.74 -20.75 -4.53
CA GLU A 188 -5.03 -20.18 -4.11
C GLU A 188 -5.31 -18.84 -4.81
N ILE A 189 -6.59 -18.52 -4.97
CA ILE A 189 -7.07 -17.22 -5.44
C ILE A 189 -7.40 -16.38 -4.23
N VAL A 190 -6.79 -15.21 -4.11
CA VAL A 190 -7.03 -14.28 -3.00
C VAL A 190 -7.65 -13.01 -3.53
N ARG A 191 -8.62 -12.47 -2.81
CA ARG A 191 -9.24 -11.16 -3.08
C ARG A 191 -8.69 -10.11 -2.12
N THR A 192 -8.43 -8.91 -2.64
CA THR A 192 -8.05 -7.76 -1.82
C THR A 192 -8.82 -6.52 -2.25
N ASN A 193 -9.23 -5.72 -1.28
CA ASN A 193 -9.87 -4.42 -1.51
C ASN A 193 -8.88 -3.25 -1.42
N ASN A 194 -7.58 -3.54 -1.37
CA ASN A 194 -6.54 -2.52 -1.34
C ASN A 194 -6.29 -1.93 -2.73
N ILE A 195 -7.21 -1.06 -3.18
CA ILE A 195 -7.18 -0.43 -4.51
C ILE A 195 -6.64 0.99 -4.36
N GLN A 196 -5.46 1.25 -4.90
CA GLN A 196 -4.80 2.56 -4.78
C GLN A 196 -3.84 2.85 -5.94
N ALA A 197 -3.21 4.03 -5.96
CA ALA A 197 -2.09 4.30 -6.85
C ALA A 197 -0.90 3.39 -6.52
N ILE A 198 -0.06 3.08 -7.50
CA ILE A 198 1.15 2.29 -7.27
C ILE A 198 2.12 3.13 -6.43
N PRO A 199 2.44 2.73 -5.19
CA PRO A 199 3.42 3.42 -4.38
C PRO A 199 4.84 3.13 -4.88
N GLN A 200 5.78 4.00 -4.56
CA GLN A 200 7.21 3.71 -4.69
C GLN A 200 7.72 3.16 -3.36
N SER A 201 8.52 2.09 -3.39
CA SER A 201 9.09 1.52 -2.16
C SER A 201 10.20 2.38 -1.57
N TYR A 202 10.90 3.16 -2.39
CA TYR A 202 11.93 4.09 -1.91
C TYR A 202 11.27 5.21 -1.08
N PRO A 203 11.75 5.47 0.16
CA PRO A 203 11.10 6.39 1.09
C PRO A 203 11.21 7.88 0.74
N GLY A 204 11.79 8.23 -0.42
CA GLY A 204 11.92 9.61 -0.90
C GLY A 204 13.17 10.34 -0.42
N SER A 205 13.77 9.91 0.68
CA SER A 205 15.03 10.45 1.24
C SER A 205 16.07 9.34 1.45
N PRO A 206 17.38 9.65 1.33
CA PRO A 206 18.43 8.69 1.63
C PRO A 206 18.42 8.30 3.12
N LEU A 207 18.60 7.00 3.39
CA LEU A 207 18.77 6.48 4.74
C LEU A 207 20.24 6.36 5.11
N ARG A 208 20.58 6.78 6.33
CA ARG A 208 21.95 6.84 6.85
C ARG A 208 22.01 6.49 8.33
N GLN A 209 23.21 6.43 8.89
CA GLN A 209 23.38 6.17 10.32
C GLN A 209 22.57 7.16 11.17
N GLY A 210 21.86 6.65 12.15
CA GLY A 210 20.96 7.38 13.03
C GLY A 210 19.48 7.32 12.62
N ASP A 211 19.20 6.99 11.35
CA ASP A 211 17.81 6.83 10.90
C ASP A 211 17.20 5.55 11.48
N SER A 212 15.87 5.56 11.61
CA SER A 212 15.11 4.41 12.11
C SER A 212 13.76 4.29 11.42
N GLY A 213 13.11 3.15 11.62
CA GLY A 213 11.75 2.91 11.16
C GLY A 213 11.62 1.78 10.16
N THR A 214 10.43 1.69 9.57
CA THR A 214 10.04 0.58 8.70
C THR A 214 10.93 0.43 7.46
N ALA A 215 11.49 1.55 6.93
CA ALA A 215 12.43 1.53 5.80
C ALA A 215 13.72 0.79 6.16
N VAL A 216 14.26 1.09 7.32
CA VAL A 216 15.48 0.44 7.84
C VAL A 216 15.21 -1.03 8.13
N PHE A 217 14.09 -1.32 8.80
CA PHE A 217 13.66 -2.70 9.08
C PHE A 217 13.57 -3.57 7.82
N THR A 218 12.96 -3.04 6.75
CA THR A 218 12.88 -3.75 5.46
C THR A 218 14.27 -4.01 4.87
N LEU A 219 15.14 -3.00 4.87
CA LEU A 219 16.51 -3.17 4.37
C LEU A 219 17.28 -4.23 5.17
N GLN A 220 17.16 -4.22 6.50
CA GLN A 220 17.82 -5.23 7.35
C GLN A 220 17.34 -6.64 7.01
N ARG A 221 16.04 -6.83 6.81
CA ARG A 221 15.48 -8.12 6.38
C ARG A 221 15.98 -8.53 5.00
N GLN A 222 15.94 -7.61 4.03
CA GLN A 222 16.39 -7.87 2.67
C GLN A 222 17.88 -8.21 2.65
N LEU A 223 18.71 -7.43 3.31
CA LEU A 223 20.16 -7.68 3.41
C LEU A 223 20.46 -9.01 4.10
N ASN A 224 19.74 -9.34 5.18
CA ASN A 224 19.89 -10.65 5.83
C ASN A 224 19.51 -11.84 4.93
N ARG A 225 18.47 -11.67 4.08
CA ARG A 225 18.14 -12.72 3.08
C ARG A 225 19.21 -12.82 2.01
N ILE A 226 19.68 -11.68 1.51
CA ILE A 226 20.77 -11.62 0.52
C ILE A 226 22.04 -12.25 1.09
N ALA A 227 22.34 -12.02 2.38
CA ALA A 227 23.52 -12.58 3.05
C ALA A 227 23.58 -14.12 3.06
N LYS A 228 22.46 -14.82 2.87
CA LYS A 228 22.47 -16.29 2.76
C LYS A 228 23.14 -16.77 1.48
N ASP A 229 22.96 -16.03 0.39
CA ASP A 229 23.53 -16.38 -0.92
C ASP A 229 24.86 -15.63 -1.18
N TYR A 230 25.08 -14.53 -0.45
CA TYR A 230 26.26 -13.67 -0.53
C TYR A 230 26.87 -13.50 0.87
N PRO A 231 27.68 -14.46 1.35
CA PRO A 231 28.12 -14.54 2.76
C PRO A 231 29.20 -13.53 3.15
N PHE A 232 29.56 -12.56 2.31
CA PHE A 232 30.60 -11.56 2.60
C PHE A 232 30.13 -10.40 3.47
N PHE A 233 28.87 -10.31 3.84
CA PHE A 233 28.40 -9.39 4.89
C PHE A 233 27.64 -10.14 5.99
N GLY A 234 27.94 -9.76 7.23
CA GLY A 234 27.38 -10.43 8.40
C GLY A 234 25.89 -10.13 8.62
N LYS A 235 25.23 -11.05 9.33
CA LYS A 235 23.82 -10.89 9.70
C LYS A 235 23.60 -9.64 10.56
N LEU A 236 22.58 -8.86 10.21
CA LEU A 236 22.12 -7.69 10.95
C LEU A 236 21.06 -8.08 11.98
N THR A 237 21.01 -7.37 13.09
CA THR A 237 19.83 -7.36 13.95
C THR A 237 18.72 -6.63 13.22
N VAL A 238 17.51 -7.19 13.19
CA VAL A 238 16.35 -6.60 12.52
C VAL A 238 15.57 -5.77 13.56
N ASP A 239 16.09 -4.60 13.87
CA ASP A 239 15.59 -3.69 14.92
C ASP A 239 15.01 -2.38 14.38
N GLY A 240 15.10 -2.19 13.05
CA GLY A 240 14.66 -0.95 12.41
C GLY A 240 15.57 0.26 12.68
N VAL A 241 16.79 0.05 13.22
CA VAL A 241 17.76 1.13 13.50
C VAL A 241 18.94 1.04 12.56
N PHE A 242 19.27 2.15 11.89
CA PHE A 242 20.43 2.25 11.01
C PHE A 242 21.70 2.52 11.84
N GLY A 243 22.19 1.47 12.50
CA GLY A 243 23.40 1.55 13.34
C GLY A 243 24.70 1.41 12.56
N PRO A 244 25.87 1.50 13.25
CA PRO A 244 27.21 1.41 12.64
C PRO A 244 27.43 0.09 11.86
N ARG A 245 26.87 -1.02 12.36
CA ARG A 245 26.94 -2.34 11.71
C ARG A 245 26.21 -2.33 10.37
N MET A 246 25.05 -1.66 10.29
CA MET A 246 24.34 -1.51 9.04
C MET A 246 25.10 -0.64 8.04
N VAL A 247 25.76 0.45 8.49
CA VAL A 247 26.66 1.25 7.64
C VAL A 247 27.74 0.38 7.00
N SER A 248 28.41 -0.46 7.80
CA SER A 248 29.43 -1.39 7.30
C SER A 248 28.87 -2.38 6.30
N THR A 249 27.72 -2.97 6.59
CA THR A 249 27.03 -3.91 5.68
C THR A 249 26.63 -3.23 4.36
N VAL A 250 26.07 -2.03 4.42
CA VAL A 250 25.70 -1.24 3.23
C VAL A 250 26.94 -0.92 2.38
N LYS A 251 28.04 -0.47 2.99
CA LYS A 251 29.31 -0.22 2.26
C LYS A 251 29.83 -1.47 1.58
N THR A 252 29.75 -2.62 2.23
CA THR A 252 30.18 -3.90 1.64
C THR A 252 29.25 -4.30 0.48
N PHE A 253 27.94 -4.16 0.65
CA PHE A 253 26.97 -4.37 -0.43
C PHE A 253 27.27 -3.45 -1.63
N GLN A 254 27.46 -2.16 -1.38
CA GLN A 254 27.73 -1.16 -2.42
C GLN A 254 29.00 -1.52 -3.22
N ARG A 255 30.10 -1.90 -2.55
CA ARG A 255 31.34 -2.35 -3.24
C ARG A 255 31.07 -3.57 -4.10
N GLN A 256 30.38 -4.57 -3.55
CA GLN A 256 30.11 -5.84 -4.24
C GLN A 256 29.26 -5.66 -5.51
N PHE A 257 28.35 -4.70 -5.48
CA PHE A 257 27.43 -4.45 -6.59
C PHE A 257 27.76 -3.17 -7.40
N ASN A 258 29.01 -2.73 -7.35
CA ASN A 258 29.56 -1.60 -8.11
C ASN A 258 28.79 -0.28 -7.92
N LEU A 259 28.45 0.03 -6.66
CA LEU A 259 27.88 1.30 -6.25
C LEU A 259 28.92 2.11 -5.46
N THR A 260 28.72 3.42 -5.34
CA THR A 260 29.53 4.28 -4.45
C THR A 260 29.40 3.79 -3.00
N ALA A 261 30.52 3.39 -2.39
CA ALA A 261 30.54 2.78 -1.06
C ALA A 261 30.56 3.81 0.06
N ASP A 262 29.55 4.67 0.12
CA ASP A 262 29.40 5.75 1.11
C ASP A 262 28.67 5.29 2.40
N GLY A 263 28.00 4.16 2.38
CA GLY A 263 27.22 3.64 3.49
C GLY A 263 25.85 4.30 3.63
N VAL A 264 25.42 5.06 2.62
CA VAL A 264 24.12 5.72 2.56
C VAL A 264 23.22 4.95 1.59
N VAL A 265 21.99 4.66 1.99
CA VAL A 265 21.02 4.01 1.11
C VAL A 265 20.20 5.09 0.40
N GLY A 266 20.78 5.65 -0.66
CA GLY A 266 20.07 6.48 -1.62
C GLY A 266 19.23 5.63 -2.58
N ARG A 267 18.52 6.28 -3.52
CA ARG A 267 17.61 5.64 -4.47
C ARG A 267 18.27 4.48 -5.23
N GLN A 268 19.49 4.64 -5.71
CA GLN A 268 20.21 3.58 -6.43
C GLN A 268 20.49 2.36 -5.55
N THR A 269 21.00 2.59 -4.34
CA THR A 269 21.30 1.51 -3.39
C THR A 269 20.03 0.78 -2.97
N TRP A 270 18.94 1.53 -2.71
CA TRP A 270 17.63 0.97 -2.37
C TRP A 270 17.14 -0.01 -3.44
N TYR A 271 17.03 0.46 -4.68
CA TYR A 271 16.54 -0.38 -5.78
C TYR A 271 17.49 -1.51 -6.14
N LYS A 272 18.81 -1.34 -5.92
CA LYS A 272 19.76 -2.44 -6.10
C LYS A 272 19.57 -3.55 -5.06
N ILE A 273 19.33 -3.17 -3.79
CA ILE A 273 19.01 -4.13 -2.72
C ILE A 273 17.70 -4.86 -3.06
N SER A 274 16.65 -4.12 -3.44
CA SER A 274 15.36 -4.70 -3.83
C SER A 274 15.52 -5.67 -5.02
N TYR A 275 16.26 -5.27 -6.06
CA TYR A 275 16.54 -6.10 -7.22
C TYR A 275 17.24 -7.43 -6.86
N ILE A 276 18.30 -7.36 -6.05
CA ILE A 276 19.04 -8.56 -5.63
C ILE A 276 18.16 -9.44 -4.73
N TYR A 277 17.39 -8.83 -3.82
CA TYR A 277 16.46 -9.54 -2.96
C TYR A 277 15.40 -10.33 -3.76
N VAL A 278 14.77 -9.69 -4.74
CA VAL A 278 13.81 -10.34 -5.66
C VAL A 278 14.47 -11.51 -6.38
N SER A 279 15.71 -11.35 -6.82
CA SER A 279 16.46 -12.39 -7.54
C SER A 279 16.80 -13.58 -6.65
N VAL A 280 17.34 -13.37 -5.44
CA VAL A 280 17.71 -14.47 -4.53
C VAL A 280 16.51 -15.23 -3.97
N LYS A 281 15.33 -14.67 -4.03
CA LYS A 281 14.08 -15.33 -3.65
C LYS A 281 13.26 -15.84 -4.83
N ASP A 282 13.73 -15.63 -6.04
CA ASP A 282 13.05 -16.00 -7.30
C ASP A 282 11.60 -15.45 -7.34
N LEU A 283 11.33 -14.27 -6.76
CA LEU A 283 9.97 -13.77 -6.59
C LEU A 283 9.25 -13.50 -7.92
N ALA A 284 9.99 -13.29 -8.99
CA ALA A 284 9.49 -13.09 -10.34
C ALA A 284 9.69 -14.31 -11.24
N GLU A 285 9.67 -15.51 -10.65
CA GLU A 285 9.84 -16.79 -11.33
C GLU A 285 8.90 -17.86 -10.75
N LEU A 286 8.64 -18.93 -11.50
CA LEU A 286 7.79 -20.05 -11.06
C LEU A 286 8.35 -20.78 -9.84
N THR A 287 9.67 -20.72 -9.64
CA THR A 287 10.39 -21.33 -8.52
C THR A 287 10.40 -20.49 -7.24
N SER A 288 9.65 -19.38 -7.24
CA SER A 288 9.59 -18.43 -6.12
C SER A 288 9.57 -19.10 -4.74
N GLU A 289 10.50 -18.71 -3.85
CA GLU A 289 10.46 -19.08 -2.43
C GLU A 289 9.21 -18.50 -1.73
N GLY A 290 8.64 -17.46 -2.30
CA GLY A 290 7.53 -16.71 -1.72
C GLY A 290 7.95 -15.78 -0.58
N GLU A 291 7.12 -14.80 -0.33
CA GLU A 291 7.17 -13.95 0.86
C GLU A 291 6.28 -14.57 1.93
N THR A 292 6.89 -15.10 2.99
CA THR A 292 6.12 -15.59 4.12
C THR A 292 5.71 -14.42 5.02
N SER A 293 4.52 -14.51 5.61
CA SER A 293 4.06 -13.55 6.61
C SER A 293 4.84 -13.63 7.95
N SER A 294 5.66 -14.68 8.12
CA SER A 294 6.51 -14.85 9.30
C SER A 294 7.69 -13.87 9.30
N GLY A 295 7.56 -12.81 10.07
CA GLY A 295 8.52 -11.69 10.17
C GLY A 295 8.06 -10.45 9.42
N THR A 296 6.98 -10.50 8.70
CA THR A 296 6.08 -9.40 8.40
C THR A 296 5.06 -9.32 9.53
N LEU A 297 4.74 -8.13 9.88
CA LEU A 297 3.56 -7.77 10.64
C LEU A 297 2.42 -8.70 10.22
N SER A 298 1.94 -9.53 11.14
CA SER A 298 0.76 -10.36 10.89
C SER A 298 -0.37 -9.49 10.37
N ASP A 299 -1.43 -10.09 9.89
CA ASP A 299 -2.70 -9.41 9.60
C ASP A 299 -3.29 -8.68 10.83
N GLY A 300 -2.52 -8.60 11.93
CA GLY A 300 -2.90 -8.00 13.20
C GLY A 300 -3.77 -8.91 14.05
N SER A 301 -4.04 -10.12 13.62
CA SER A 301 -4.87 -11.03 14.39
C SER A 301 -4.18 -11.44 15.70
N TRP A 302 -4.96 -11.39 16.78
CA TRP A 302 -4.52 -11.80 18.11
C TRP A 302 -4.24 -13.31 18.18
N GLY A 303 -3.01 -13.68 18.53
CA GLY A 303 -2.57 -15.09 18.62
C GLY A 303 -3.10 -15.88 19.82
N GLY A 304 -4.02 -15.31 20.63
CA GLY A 304 -4.67 -16.01 21.74
C GLY A 304 -3.89 -16.03 23.06
N THR A 305 -2.60 -15.72 23.08
CA THR A 305 -1.74 -15.76 24.27
C THR A 305 -1.29 -14.36 24.69
N ALA A 306 -1.53 -13.97 25.93
CA ALA A 306 -1.09 -12.69 26.47
C ALA A 306 0.44 -12.63 26.60
N LEU A 307 1.05 -11.55 26.11
CA LEU A 307 2.47 -11.29 26.21
C LEU A 307 2.77 -10.45 27.46
N ARG A 308 3.78 -10.87 28.22
CA ARG A 308 4.21 -10.25 29.49
C ARG A 308 5.70 -10.46 29.69
N THR A 309 6.27 -9.85 30.70
CA THR A 309 7.69 -10.07 31.08
C THR A 309 8.03 -11.55 31.10
N GLY A 310 9.07 -11.92 30.36
CA GLY A 310 9.52 -13.31 30.17
C GLY A 310 8.99 -13.95 28.87
N SER A 311 7.97 -13.39 28.19
CA SER A 311 7.55 -13.86 26.87
C SER A 311 8.65 -13.65 25.82
N THR A 312 8.75 -14.56 24.85
CA THR A 312 9.73 -14.47 23.75
C THR A 312 9.11 -14.86 22.41
N GLY A 313 9.77 -14.47 21.31
CA GLY A 313 9.42 -14.91 19.96
C GLY A 313 8.78 -13.82 19.10
N SER A 314 8.30 -14.24 17.93
CA SER A 314 7.84 -13.34 16.84
C SER A 314 6.68 -12.42 17.24
N ALA A 315 5.77 -12.86 18.11
CA ALA A 315 4.68 -12.01 18.60
C ALA A 315 5.21 -10.87 19.48
N VAL A 316 6.29 -11.10 20.23
CA VAL A 316 6.97 -10.05 21.02
C VAL A 316 7.70 -9.08 20.08
N GLU A 317 8.47 -9.59 19.10
CA GLU A 317 9.12 -8.76 18.08
C GLU A 317 8.11 -7.84 17.38
N GLN A 318 6.95 -8.35 17.09
CA GLN A 318 5.89 -7.64 16.43
C GLN A 318 5.34 -6.48 17.27
N VAL A 319 5.03 -6.71 18.53
CA VAL A 319 4.60 -5.67 19.47
C VAL A 319 5.70 -4.63 19.67
N GLN A 320 6.93 -5.06 19.85
CA GLN A 320 8.09 -4.17 19.97
C GLN A 320 8.25 -3.29 18.72
N PHE A 321 8.11 -3.87 17.56
CA PHE A 321 8.18 -3.14 16.30
C PHE A 321 7.06 -2.09 16.18
N TRP A 322 5.82 -2.46 16.50
CA TRP A 322 4.70 -1.52 16.46
C TRP A 322 4.89 -0.37 17.43
N LEU A 323 5.26 -0.68 18.68
CA LEU A 323 5.51 0.34 19.71
C LEU A 323 6.68 1.25 19.33
N ASN A 324 7.76 0.70 18.78
CA ASN A 324 8.91 1.50 18.33
C ASN A 324 8.57 2.40 17.15
N THR A 325 7.67 1.96 16.26
CA THR A 325 7.13 2.81 15.20
C THR A 325 6.26 3.93 15.78
N LEU A 326 5.38 3.60 16.73
CA LEU A 326 4.54 4.58 17.42
C LEU A 326 5.37 5.62 18.19
N ALA A 327 6.48 5.21 18.81
CA ALA A 327 7.38 6.08 19.56
C ALA A 327 7.98 7.23 18.71
N GLN A 328 8.03 7.08 17.39
CA GLN A 328 8.48 8.15 16.47
C GLN A 328 7.45 9.29 16.35
N TYR A 329 6.19 9.04 16.67
CA TYR A 329 5.08 9.98 16.56
C TYR A 329 4.50 10.38 17.92
N GLU A 330 4.67 9.53 18.94
CA GLU A 330 4.18 9.70 20.30
C GLU A 330 5.34 9.68 21.30
N SER A 331 5.82 10.86 21.68
CA SER A 331 6.95 11.01 22.60
C SER A 331 6.75 10.41 23.99
N ALA A 332 5.49 10.15 24.39
CA ALA A 332 5.16 9.48 25.63
C ALA A 332 5.51 7.99 25.63
N ILE A 333 5.70 7.37 24.45
CA ILE A 333 6.07 5.97 24.29
C ILE A 333 7.59 5.90 24.12
N PRO A 334 8.34 5.25 25.03
CA PRO A 334 9.78 5.15 24.90
C PRO A 334 10.15 4.21 23.74
N SER A 335 11.19 4.57 22.98
CA SER A 335 11.80 3.68 22.00
C SER A 335 12.43 2.47 22.69
N LEU A 336 12.38 1.32 22.02
CA LEU A 336 12.89 0.04 22.54
C LEU A 336 13.54 -0.79 21.42
N ALA A 337 14.40 -1.72 21.81
CA ALA A 337 14.96 -2.69 20.88
C ALA A 337 13.88 -3.70 20.45
N VAL A 338 13.92 -4.11 19.17
CA VAL A 338 13.08 -5.18 18.63
C VAL A 338 13.91 -6.48 18.66
N ASP A 339 13.92 -7.14 19.80
CA ASP A 339 14.78 -8.31 20.07
C ASP A 339 13.99 -9.61 20.32
N GLY A 340 12.67 -9.54 20.30
CA GLY A 340 11.78 -10.68 20.58
C GLY A 340 11.78 -11.13 22.03
N ARG A 341 12.27 -10.31 22.96
CA ARG A 341 12.29 -10.60 24.40
C ARG A 341 11.48 -9.56 25.16
N TYR A 342 10.42 -9.99 25.80
CA TYR A 342 9.57 -9.13 26.60
C TYR A 342 10.24 -8.81 27.93
N GLY A 343 11.14 -7.84 27.94
CA GLY A 343 11.86 -7.36 29.12
C GLY A 343 11.18 -6.17 29.78
N ALA A 344 11.88 -5.55 30.75
CA ALA A 344 11.42 -4.37 31.47
C ALA A 344 11.14 -3.17 30.54
N SER A 345 11.98 -2.97 29.52
CA SER A 345 11.81 -1.90 28.52
C SER A 345 10.51 -2.08 27.73
N THR A 346 10.22 -3.31 27.27
CA THR A 346 8.97 -3.64 26.58
C THR A 346 7.77 -3.39 27.47
N ALA A 347 7.82 -3.87 28.74
CA ALA A 347 6.75 -3.63 29.70
C ALA A 347 6.53 -2.12 29.98
N SER A 348 7.60 -1.34 30.04
CA SER A 348 7.53 0.11 30.21
C SER A 348 6.85 0.79 29.03
N ALA A 349 7.23 0.44 27.79
CA ALA A 349 6.62 0.97 26.57
C ALA A 349 5.14 0.60 26.47
N VAL A 350 4.78 -0.64 26.82
CA VAL A 350 3.38 -1.09 26.85
C VAL A 350 2.57 -0.30 27.88
N ARG A 351 3.07 -0.10 29.10
CA ARG A 351 2.39 0.74 30.10
C ARG A 351 2.24 2.19 29.64
N ALA A 352 3.25 2.73 28.97
CA ALA A 352 3.18 4.08 28.42
C ALA A 352 2.09 4.16 27.34
N PHE A 353 2.02 3.17 26.45
CA PHE A 353 0.95 3.05 25.46
C PHE A 353 -0.43 2.92 26.13
N GLN A 354 -0.57 2.01 27.08
CA GLN A 354 -1.83 1.78 27.80
C GLN A 354 -2.34 3.06 28.47
N ARG A 355 -1.47 3.81 29.17
CA ARG A 355 -1.81 5.13 29.74
C ARG A 355 -2.27 6.13 28.69
N ARG A 356 -1.54 6.18 27.59
CA ARG A 356 -1.81 7.14 26.51
C ARG A 356 -3.15 6.90 25.84
N TYR A 357 -3.56 5.64 25.73
CA TYR A 357 -4.78 5.23 25.04
C TYR A 357 -5.91 4.76 25.98
N GLY A 358 -5.82 5.04 27.27
CA GLY A 358 -6.89 4.80 28.24
C GLY A 358 -7.18 3.32 28.52
N LEU A 359 -6.17 2.44 28.34
CA LEU A 359 -6.28 1.02 28.63
C LEU A 359 -5.86 0.70 30.06
N THR A 360 -6.16 -0.50 30.53
CA THR A 360 -5.66 -1.02 31.83
C THR A 360 -4.13 -1.02 31.81
N VAL A 361 -3.50 -0.29 32.76
CA VAL A 361 -2.03 -0.07 32.80
C VAL A 361 -1.36 -1.18 33.59
N ASP A 362 -1.32 -2.38 33.04
CA ASP A 362 -0.72 -3.57 33.67
C ASP A 362 0.63 -3.97 33.04
N GLY A 363 0.94 -3.45 31.85
CA GLY A 363 2.14 -3.81 31.09
C GLY A 363 2.03 -5.20 30.47
N VAL A 364 0.82 -5.70 30.27
CA VAL A 364 0.52 -6.97 29.60
C VAL A 364 -0.17 -6.69 28.27
N VAL A 365 0.28 -7.34 27.21
CA VAL A 365 -0.39 -7.26 25.92
C VAL A 365 -1.40 -8.39 25.82
N GLY A 366 -2.60 -8.15 26.33
CA GLY A 366 -3.78 -8.97 26.09
C GLY A 366 -4.44 -8.61 24.74
N ARG A 367 -5.57 -9.23 24.42
CA ARG A 367 -6.31 -9.00 23.16
C ARG A 367 -6.61 -7.52 22.93
N GLU A 368 -7.07 -6.82 23.94
CA GLU A 368 -7.45 -5.40 23.84
C GLU A 368 -6.22 -4.52 23.56
N THR A 369 -5.16 -4.67 24.34
CA THR A 369 -3.90 -3.95 24.14
C THR A 369 -3.26 -4.28 22.80
N TRP A 370 -3.28 -5.55 22.38
CA TRP A 370 -2.79 -5.98 21.07
C TRP A 370 -3.52 -5.27 19.93
N ASN A 371 -4.86 -5.31 19.94
CA ASN A 371 -5.68 -4.70 18.92
C ASN A 371 -5.49 -3.17 18.90
N ALA A 372 -5.39 -2.53 20.05
CA ALA A 372 -5.15 -1.10 20.14
C ALA A 372 -3.78 -0.70 19.56
N ILE A 373 -2.70 -1.39 19.93
CA ILE A 373 -1.36 -1.15 19.37
C ILE A 373 -1.36 -1.36 17.86
N TYR A 374 -1.98 -2.43 17.39
CA TYR A 374 -2.05 -2.74 15.97
C TYR A 374 -2.86 -1.70 15.18
N ASN A 375 -4.01 -1.28 15.70
CA ASN A 375 -4.85 -0.28 15.05
C ASN A 375 -4.14 1.06 14.93
N GLU A 376 -3.45 1.50 15.98
CA GLU A 376 -2.67 2.73 15.95
C GLU A 376 -1.47 2.62 14.99
N PHE A 377 -0.77 1.52 15.02
CA PHE A 377 0.28 1.24 14.05
C PHE A 377 -0.27 1.25 12.60
N ARG A 378 -1.43 0.62 12.37
CA ARG A 378 -2.11 0.62 11.08
C ARG A 378 -2.54 2.01 10.64
N SER A 379 -2.98 2.86 11.56
CA SER A 379 -3.35 4.22 11.24
C SER A 379 -2.15 5.03 10.74
N ILE A 380 -0.97 4.88 11.37
CA ILE A 380 0.28 5.47 10.85
C ILE A 380 0.60 5.00 9.43
N GLN A 381 0.40 3.72 9.13
CA GLN A 381 0.63 3.19 7.79
C GLN A 381 -0.39 3.70 6.76
N SER A 382 -1.65 3.90 7.15
CA SER A 382 -2.69 4.41 6.26
C SER A 382 -2.54 5.91 6.00
N ASP A 383 -2.03 6.67 6.96
CA ASP A 383 -1.86 8.12 6.87
C ASP A 383 -0.74 8.55 5.90
N ASN A 384 0.17 7.64 5.62
CA ASN A 384 1.31 7.90 4.73
C ASN A 384 0.93 7.98 3.23
N GLY A 385 -0.29 8.27 2.90
CA GLY A 385 -0.77 8.41 1.53
C GLY A 385 -2.05 9.22 1.38
N THR A 386 -2.61 9.77 2.47
CA THR A 386 -3.80 10.62 2.40
C THR A 386 -3.41 12.11 2.46
N PRO A 387 -4.06 13.00 1.68
CA PRO A 387 -3.78 14.43 1.68
C PRO A 387 -3.94 15.12 3.04
N ASN A 388 -4.56 14.44 4.01
CA ASN A 388 -4.90 14.95 5.34
C ASN A 388 -4.36 14.03 6.45
N ALA A 389 -3.10 13.65 6.37
CA ALA A 389 -2.42 12.86 7.38
C ALA A 389 -2.52 13.52 8.78
N TYR A 390 -2.64 12.68 9.82
CA TYR A 390 -2.63 13.17 11.20
C TYR A 390 -1.35 13.95 11.50
N PRO A 391 -1.46 15.18 12.09
CA PRO A 391 -0.31 16.09 12.22
C PRO A 391 0.73 15.68 13.27
N GLY A 392 0.62 14.49 13.85
CA GLY A 392 1.57 13.98 14.86
C GLY A 392 1.34 14.49 16.28
N THR A 393 0.55 15.56 16.47
CA THR A 393 0.25 16.16 17.77
C THR A 393 -1.25 16.18 17.99
N ALA A 394 -1.70 15.73 19.16
CA ALA A 394 -3.12 15.74 19.50
C ALA A 394 -3.64 17.17 19.65
N LEU A 395 -4.78 17.47 19.04
CA LEU A 395 -5.46 18.74 19.15
C LEU A 395 -6.47 18.70 20.30
N ARG A 396 -6.44 19.77 21.12
CA ARG A 396 -7.30 19.92 22.31
C ARG A 396 -7.58 21.40 22.55
N GLU A 397 -8.41 21.68 23.51
CA GLU A 397 -8.74 23.05 23.88
C GLU A 397 -7.48 23.90 24.06
N GLY A 398 -7.49 25.11 23.48
CA GLY A 398 -6.34 26.00 23.38
C GLY A 398 -5.50 25.85 22.11
N ALA A 399 -5.62 24.75 21.35
CA ALA A 399 -4.94 24.60 20.06
C ALA A 399 -5.51 25.57 19.01
N SER A 400 -4.69 25.94 18.03
CA SER A 400 -5.12 26.82 16.92
C SER A 400 -4.37 26.49 15.62
N GLY A 401 -4.90 26.98 14.50
CA GLY A 401 -4.25 26.88 13.19
C GLY A 401 -4.97 25.96 12.21
N GLN A 402 -4.29 25.62 11.10
CA GLN A 402 -4.90 24.92 9.96
C GLN A 402 -5.46 23.54 10.31
N ASN A 403 -4.79 22.79 11.17
CA ASN A 403 -5.27 21.47 11.58
C ASN A 403 -6.54 21.53 12.41
N VAL A 404 -6.73 22.59 13.20
CA VAL A 404 -7.97 22.85 13.92
C VAL A 404 -9.10 23.20 12.94
N ARG A 405 -8.81 24.02 11.91
CA ARG A 405 -9.76 24.30 10.83
C ARG A 405 -10.24 23.03 10.12
N LEU A 406 -9.34 22.12 9.82
CA LEU A 406 -9.68 20.83 9.21
C LEU A 406 -10.64 20.03 10.09
N VAL A 407 -10.35 19.90 11.37
CA VAL A 407 -11.23 19.19 12.34
C VAL A 407 -12.60 19.84 12.42
N GLN A 408 -12.66 21.16 12.55
CA GLN A 408 -13.92 21.90 12.60
C GLN A 408 -14.72 21.74 11.30
N PHE A 409 -14.04 21.80 10.17
CA PHE A 409 -14.63 21.60 8.85
C PHE A 409 -15.22 20.19 8.70
N TRP A 410 -14.49 19.14 9.06
CA TRP A 410 -15.01 17.77 9.00
C TRP A 410 -16.19 17.55 9.95
N LEU A 411 -16.15 18.12 11.15
CA LEU A 411 -17.28 18.09 12.08
C LEU A 411 -18.51 18.80 11.50
N LYS A 412 -18.31 19.95 10.86
CA LYS A 412 -19.39 20.70 10.20
C LYS A 412 -20.02 19.91 9.06
N ILE A 413 -19.21 19.27 8.21
CA ILE A 413 -19.72 18.41 7.15
C ILE A 413 -20.41 17.16 7.73
N ALA A 414 -19.86 16.55 8.78
CA ALA A 414 -20.50 15.43 9.46
C ALA A 414 -21.88 15.82 10.01
N HIS A 415 -22.04 17.05 10.55
CA HIS A 415 -23.33 17.56 11.02
C HIS A 415 -24.39 17.61 9.90
N THR A 416 -24.03 17.88 8.66
CA THR A 416 -24.99 17.94 7.54
C THR A 416 -25.73 16.62 7.31
N VAL A 417 -25.13 15.50 7.69
CA VAL A 417 -25.72 14.15 7.57
C VAL A 417 -26.18 13.62 8.93
N TYR A 418 -25.41 13.88 9.97
CA TYR A 418 -25.66 13.43 11.33
C TYR A 418 -26.13 14.59 12.20
N SER A 419 -27.40 14.97 12.09
CA SER A 419 -28.01 16.15 12.76
C SER A 419 -27.89 16.17 14.29
N ARG A 420 -27.53 15.03 14.91
CA ARG A 420 -27.26 14.96 16.35
C ARG A 420 -25.87 15.49 16.73
N LEU A 421 -24.95 15.69 15.76
CA LEU A 421 -23.67 16.34 15.98
C LEU A 421 -23.87 17.85 16.09
N ASN A 422 -22.90 18.55 16.70
CA ASN A 422 -22.96 20.00 16.82
C ASN A 422 -22.58 20.70 15.52
N ASP A 423 -23.32 21.72 15.15
CA ASP A 423 -22.82 22.67 14.13
C ASP A 423 -21.70 23.53 14.72
N LEU A 424 -20.73 23.86 13.91
CA LEU A 424 -19.53 24.60 14.31
C LEU A 424 -19.14 25.68 13.29
N THR A 425 -18.62 26.78 13.84
CA THR A 425 -17.88 27.76 13.05
C THR A 425 -16.47 27.25 12.79
N VAL A 426 -15.98 27.34 11.54
CA VAL A 426 -14.63 26.97 11.15
C VAL A 426 -13.71 28.18 11.30
N ASP A 427 -13.26 28.45 12.53
CA ASP A 427 -12.45 29.63 12.86
C ASP A 427 -10.95 29.32 13.12
N GLY A 428 -10.61 28.01 13.19
CA GLY A 428 -9.26 27.55 13.49
C GLY A 428 -8.85 27.70 14.96
N LYS A 429 -9.80 27.91 15.88
CA LYS A 429 -9.56 27.98 17.32
C LYS A 429 -10.26 26.82 18.03
N PHE A 430 -9.51 25.96 18.68
CA PHE A 430 -10.06 24.84 19.44
C PHE A 430 -10.53 25.31 20.81
N GLY A 431 -11.74 25.88 20.86
CA GLY A 431 -12.37 26.34 22.09
C GLY A 431 -13.36 25.31 22.67
N ALA A 432 -14.13 25.74 23.69
CA ALA A 432 -15.11 24.88 24.37
C ALA A 432 -16.18 24.30 23.41
N ALA A 433 -16.62 25.08 22.40
CA ALA A 433 -17.56 24.60 21.39
C ALA A 433 -16.99 23.45 20.56
N THR A 434 -15.71 23.56 20.12
CA THR A 434 -15.01 22.50 19.39
C THR A 434 -14.82 21.27 20.28
N THR A 435 -14.43 21.46 21.55
CA THR A 435 -14.31 20.38 22.55
C THR A 435 -15.62 19.61 22.71
N ALA A 436 -16.73 20.32 22.84
CA ALA A 436 -18.06 19.71 22.98
C ALA A 436 -18.46 18.93 21.71
N ALA A 437 -18.19 19.48 20.53
CA ALA A 437 -18.49 18.83 19.28
C ALA A 437 -17.64 17.56 19.07
N VAL A 438 -16.35 17.61 19.43
CA VAL A 438 -15.45 16.44 19.38
C VAL A 438 -15.96 15.35 20.33
N LYS A 439 -16.30 15.69 21.59
CA LYS A 439 -16.87 14.72 22.53
C LYS A 439 -18.15 14.07 22.01
N ARG A 440 -19.03 14.86 21.41
CA ARG A 440 -20.28 14.33 20.83
C ARG A 440 -20.00 13.43 19.63
N PHE A 441 -19.07 13.81 18.77
CA PHE A 441 -18.62 12.97 17.67
C PHE A 441 -18.02 11.65 18.17
N GLN A 442 -17.12 11.72 19.14
CA GLN A 442 -16.51 10.53 19.76
C GLN A 442 -17.57 9.59 20.33
N THR A 443 -18.51 10.12 21.12
CA THR A 443 -19.63 9.33 21.67
C THR A 443 -20.48 8.70 20.55
N TYR A 444 -20.80 9.48 19.51
CA TYR A 444 -21.65 9.01 18.41
C TYR A 444 -21.02 7.86 17.63
N PHE A 445 -19.70 7.88 17.44
CA PHE A 445 -18.95 6.88 16.69
C PHE A 445 -18.23 5.85 17.59
N GLY A 446 -18.58 5.76 18.86
CA GLY A 446 -18.05 4.74 19.79
C GLY A 446 -16.58 4.90 20.16
N LEU A 447 -16.06 6.13 20.10
CA LEU A 447 -14.70 6.46 20.52
C LEU A 447 -14.67 6.93 21.98
N THR A 448 -13.49 6.95 22.60
CA THR A 448 -13.30 7.55 23.93
C THR A 448 -13.66 9.03 23.88
N SER A 449 -14.68 9.45 24.66
CA SER A 449 -15.23 10.81 24.64
C SER A 449 -14.44 11.75 25.56
N ASP A 450 -13.16 11.99 25.24
CA ASP A 450 -12.25 12.85 25.99
C ASP A 450 -12.20 14.31 25.48
N GLY A 451 -12.72 14.55 24.27
CA GLY A 451 -12.67 15.86 23.62
C GLY A 451 -11.31 16.19 23.00
N VAL A 452 -10.42 15.21 22.91
CA VAL A 452 -9.10 15.35 22.31
C VAL A 452 -9.10 14.70 20.93
N VAL A 453 -8.62 15.40 19.93
CA VAL A 453 -8.43 14.83 18.59
C VAL A 453 -7.04 14.24 18.51
N GLY A 454 -6.90 13.03 19.03
CA GLY A 454 -5.77 12.15 18.75
C GLY A 454 -5.91 11.49 17.39
N ARG A 455 -4.96 10.64 17.01
CA ARG A 455 -4.93 9.97 15.71
C ARG A 455 -6.23 9.20 15.39
N THR A 456 -6.76 8.44 16.33
CA THR A 456 -7.99 7.66 16.14
C THR A 456 -9.19 8.57 15.83
N THR A 457 -9.36 9.65 16.59
CA THR A 457 -10.43 10.63 16.34
C THR A 457 -10.24 11.38 15.03
N TRP A 458 -8.99 11.76 14.69
CA TRP A 458 -8.64 12.39 13.43
C TRP A 458 -9.03 11.52 12.23
N ASN A 459 -8.58 10.25 12.25
CA ASN A 459 -8.84 9.33 11.16
C ASN A 459 -10.34 9.05 10.99
N LYS A 460 -11.06 8.92 12.11
CA LYS A 460 -12.52 8.72 12.06
C LYS A 460 -13.27 9.94 11.54
N LEU A 461 -12.83 11.14 11.89
CA LEU A 461 -13.37 12.38 11.33
C LEU A 461 -13.14 12.45 9.82
N TYR A 462 -11.92 12.14 9.38
CA TYR A 462 -11.59 12.13 7.97
C TYR A 462 -12.36 11.04 7.20
N GLU A 463 -12.47 9.83 7.75
CA GLU A 463 -13.27 8.73 7.18
C GLU A 463 -14.73 9.15 6.96
N VAL A 464 -15.37 9.72 8.02
CA VAL A 464 -16.76 10.17 7.96
C VAL A 464 -16.93 11.30 6.93
N TYR A 465 -16.03 12.27 6.92
CA TYR A 465 -15.99 13.32 5.90
C TYR A 465 -15.89 12.76 4.50
N ASN A 466 -14.94 11.85 4.28
CA ASN A 466 -14.68 11.24 2.96
C ASN A 466 -15.88 10.41 2.47
N ASP A 467 -16.52 9.67 3.38
CA ASP A 467 -17.75 8.93 3.08
C ASP A 467 -18.88 9.86 2.63
N ILE A 468 -19.06 10.98 3.33
CA ILE A 468 -20.09 11.97 2.99
C ILE A 468 -19.77 12.62 1.65
N ALA A 469 -18.53 13.04 1.44
CA ALA A 469 -18.08 13.63 0.19
C ALA A 469 -18.29 12.67 -1.00
N ASN A 470 -17.94 11.39 -0.84
CA ASN A 470 -18.14 10.39 -1.88
C ASN A 470 -19.63 10.08 -2.16
N LYS A 471 -20.52 10.19 -1.17
CA LYS A 471 -21.96 9.99 -1.36
C LYS A 471 -22.66 11.19 -1.98
N LEU A 472 -22.13 12.39 -1.75
CA LEU A 472 -22.64 13.62 -2.34
C LEU A 472 -22.15 13.82 -3.77
N LEU A 473 -21.02 13.20 -4.16
CA LEU A 473 -20.54 13.19 -5.53
C LEU A 473 -21.35 12.19 -6.35
N SER A 474 -21.93 12.66 -7.44
CA SER A 474 -22.68 11.78 -8.33
C SER A 474 -21.77 10.76 -9.01
N PRO A 475 -22.16 9.45 -9.06
CA PRO A 475 -21.42 8.45 -9.81
C PRO A 475 -21.34 8.75 -11.32
N SER A 476 -22.18 9.64 -11.83
CA SER A 476 -22.26 10.00 -13.25
C SER A 476 -21.30 11.12 -13.66
N LEU A 477 -20.76 11.87 -12.71
CA LEU A 477 -19.76 12.90 -12.97
C LEU A 477 -18.41 12.48 -12.36
N ARG A 478 -17.38 12.42 -13.19
CA ARG A 478 -16.02 12.19 -12.70
C ARG A 478 -15.48 13.49 -12.11
N PRO A 479 -14.82 13.45 -10.94
CA PRO A 479 -14.17 14.63 -10.37
C PRO A 479 -13.27 15.32 -11.40
N GLY A 480 -13.48 16.61 -11.65
CA GLY A 480 -12.74 17.39 -12.63
C GLY A 480 -13.27 17.31 -14.07
N GLU A 481 -14.33 16.57 -14.35
CA GLU A 481 -14.98 16.56 -15.66
C GLU A 481 -15.90 17.78 -15.79
N TYR A 482 -15.65 18.61 -16.80
CA TYR A 482 -16.45 19.81 -17.04
C TYR A 482 -17.85 19.44 -17.58
N PRO A 483 -18.94 19.71 -16.82
CA PRO A 483 -20.27 19.25 -17.20
C PRO A 483 -20.95 20.10 -18.28
N GLY A 484 -20.24 21.09 -18.83
CA GLY A 484 -20.80 22.13 -19.68
C GLY A 484 -21.11 23.44 -18.92
N ILE A 485 -21.60 24.43 -19.62
CA ILE A 485 -21.86 25.76 -19.06
C ILE A 485 -23.07 25.70 -18.14
N LEU A 486 -22.85 25.94 -16.85
CA LEU A 486 -23.92 26.15 -15.85
C LEU A 486 -24.23 27.65 -15.75
N ARG A 487 -25.51 28.02 -15.76
CA ARG A 487 -25.98 29.39 -15.66
C ARG A 487 -27.22 29.49 -14.75
N ARG A 488 -27.65 30.70 -14.42
CA ARG A 488 -28.86 30.91 -13.61
C ARG A 488 -30.03 30.15 -14.25
N GLY A 489 -30.71 29.33 -13.47
CA GLY A 489 -31.79 28.44 -13.90
C GLY A 489 -31.34 27.02 -14.24
N SER A 490 -30.03 26.73 -14.29
CA SER A 490 -29.55 25.34 -14.39
C SER A 490 -29.94 24.56 -13.14
N SER A 491 -30.25 23.27 -13.31
CA SER A 491 -30.62 22.36 -12.23
C SER A 491 -30.02 20.97 -12.48
N GLY A 492 -30.05 20.12 -11.47
CA GLY A 492 -29.55 18.74 -11.57
C GLY A 492 -28.24 18.51 -10.84
N THR A 493 -27.60 17.37 -11.12
CA THR A 493 -26.44 16.85 -10.39
C THR A 493 -25.23 17.78 -10.47
N ALA A 494 -24.93 18.32 -11.65
CA ALA A 494 -23.79 19.22 -11.85
C ALA A 494 -23.92 20.53 -11.05
N VAL A 495 -25.15 21.05 -10.89
CA VAL A 495 -25.39 22.23 -10.05
C VAL A 495 -25.18 21.89 -8.57
N ARG A 496 -25.67 20.74 -8.11
CA ARG A 496 -25.45 20.28 -6.74
C ARG A 496 -23.97 20.05 -6.42
N GLU A 497 -23.21 19.51 -7.35
CA GLU A 497 -21.76 19.35 -7.20
C GLU A 497 -21.06 20.70 -7.10
N LEU A 498 -21.40 21.66 -7.98
CA LEU A 498 -20.84 22.99 -7.93
C LEU A 498 -21.19 23.69 -6.60
N GLN A 499 -22.45 23.60 -6.16
CA GLN A 499 -22.87 24.13 -4.87
C GLN A 499 -22.12 23.48 -3.71
N PHE A 500 -21.92 22.15 -3.75
CA PHE A 500 -21.14 21.43 -2.78
C PHE A 500 -19.67 21.89 -2.73
N TYR A 501 -19.01 22.03 -3.89
CA TYR A 501 -17.64 22.54 -3.92
C TYR A 501 -17.54 23.99 -3.42
N LEU A 502 -18.47 24.85 -3.79
CA LEU A 502 -18.51 26.23 -3.28
C LEU A 502 -18.75 26.28 -1.78
N TYR A 503 -19.63 25.41 -1.26
CA TYR A 503 -19.84 25.26 0.16
C TYR A 503 -18.56 24.80 0.89
N LEU A 504 -17.84 23.83 0.35
CA LEU A 504 -16.57 23.39 0.89
C LEU A 504 -15.53 24.53 0.91
N LEU A 505 -15.43 25.26 -0.19
CA LEU A 505 -14.49 26.39 -0.31
C LEU A 505 -14.84 27.54 0.62
N SER A 506 -16.12 27.85 0.83
CA SER A 506 -16.55 28.93 1.73
C SER A 506 -16.13 28.71 3.19
N ALA A 507 -15.86 27.47 3.59
CA ALA A 507 -15.35 27.17 4.93
C ALA A 507 -13.87 27.57 5.12
N TYR A 508 -13.12 27.72 4.02
CA TYR A 508 -11.71 28.12 4.03
C TYR A 508 -11.48 29.55 3.55
N GLU A 509 -12.32 30.02 2.66
CA GLU A 509 -12.20 31.32 2.01
C GLU A 509 -13.46 32.13 2.26
N SER A 510 -13.39 33.11 3.15
CA SER A 510 -14.52 33.91 3.59
C SER A 510 -15.09 34.84 2.51
N SER A 511 -14.36 35.06 1.42
CA SER A 511 -14.84 35.80 0.25
C SER A 511 -15.84 35.02 -0.60
N ILE A 512 -15.95 33.70 -0.42
CA ILE A 512 -16.91 32.85 -1.11
C ILE A 512 -18.20 32.78 -0.28
N PRO A 513 -19.34 33.27 -0.81
CA PRO A 513 -20.60 33.18 -0.12
C PRO A 513 -21.00 31.72 0.16
N THR A 514 -21.58 31.48 1.33
CA THR A 514 -22.16 30.17 1.63
C THR A 514 -23.35 29.93 0.69
N VAL A 515 -23.32 28.87 -0.06
CA VAL A 515 -24.42 28.42 -0.93
C VAL A 515 -25.23 27.36 -0.19
N GLY A 516 -26.56 27.54 -0.16
CA GLY A 516 -27.50 26.61 0.46
C GLY A 516 -27.85 25.44 -0.48
#